data_0f09c8ddcc21075b6adf6b9467a90969
#
_entry.id   0f09c8ddcc21075b6adf6b9467a90969
#
_cell.length_a   1.000
_cell.length_b   1.000
_cell.length_c   1.000
_cell.angle_alpha   90.00
_cell.angle_beta   90.00
_cell.angle_gamma   90.00
#
_symmetry.space_group_name_H-M   'P 1'
#
loop_
_entity.id
_entity.type
_entity.pdbx_description
1 polymer ?
#
loop_
_entity_poly.entity_id
_entity_poly.type
_entity_poly.pdbx_seq_one_letter_code
_entity_poly.pdbx_strand_id
1 'polypeptide(L)'
;MSKSIFLIEELFKLLFLFIISISYFYSVSGFGKTLKAKYTNFFDLQFEGTIILLILGYTIYLTIGINVYLNILILSLGIIFYFFIGKNFIRVEFKYLLLLFLLIFSVLIISKTHEDFNGYHYFSIHEVFNNRLRIGVSYFNERFFHSSLLVFNQALTVLPYLDLKLVHLPIFIIYLSSVGYFTFIVFSKTLKRDELFFSIFCLLVLLVKFNRLSEFGYDYIAQFILLVVFHKIYFLNFDNEELVRAILYFTLCILIKPISLFFLPIMIYILFKRGIFFFRFISLSKYFLFFLLVTTFISSSFFKTGCLFYPVNSSCFTKEKVFWSEKNRIADYSKMAQLWAKSYYNQNNYEKGSKYKKIENKDLYLKKFNWFKFWVETHFFYKVSEFLLILLFSFTLIYFYFVKLEEEDTTKTKDKY
;
A
#
# COMPACT_ATOMS: atom_id res chain seq x y z
N MET A 1 14.78 -20.21 -33.84
CA MET A 1 15.04 -20.54 -32.46
C MET A 1 14.15 -21.71 -32.09
N SER A 2 14.70 -22.87 -31.63
CA SER A 2 13.87 -24.05 -31.38
C SER A 2 12.97 -23.84 -30.16
N LYS A 3 11.77 -24.43 -30.13
CA LYS A 3 10.83 -24.33 -28.98
C LYS A 3 11.51 -24.72 -27.65
N SER A 4 12.49 -25.61 -27.69
CA SER A 4 13.25 -26.08 -26.51
C SER A 4 14.14 -24.98 -25.92
N ILE A 5 14.82 -24.17 -26.73
CA ILE A 5 15.68 -23.07 -26.27
C ILE A 5 14.81 -21.97 -25.62
N PHE A 6 13.68 -21.64 -26.22
CA PHE A 6 12.73 -20.68 -25.66
C PHE A 6 12.19 -21.14 -24.28
N LEU A 7 11.84 -22.42 -24.16
CA LEU A 7 11.32 -22.96 -22.89
C LEU A 7 12.37 -22.92 -21.78
N ILE A 8 13.64 -23.23 -22.11
CA ILE A 8 14.75 -23.17 -21.17
C ILE A 8 14.99 -21.73 -20.69
N GLU A 9 14.97 -20.75 -21.59
CA GLU A 9 15.15 -19.35 -21.23
C GLU A 9 14.06 -18.84 -20.29
N GLU A 10 12.79 -19.17 -20.56
CA GLU A 10 11.67 -18.79 -19.69
C GLU A 10 11.75 -19.47 -18.31
N LEU A 11 12.19 -20.72 -18.25
CA LEU A 11 12.41 -21.43 -17.00
C LEU A 11 13.51 -20.76 -16.16
N PHE A 12 14.61 -20.33 -16.77
CA PHE A 12 15.66 -19.58 -16.11
C PHE A 12 15.16 -18.24 -15.57
N LYS A 13 14.37 -17.50 -16.34
CA LYS A 13 13.75 -16.25 -15.89
C LYS A 13 12.84 -16.46 -14.67
N LEU A 14 12.04 -17.52 -14.66
CA LEU A 14 11.17 -17.86 -13.54
C LEU A 14 11.99 -18.24 -12.29
N LEU A 15 13.01 -19.07 -12.44
CA LEU A 15 13.90 -19.42 -11.32
C LEU A 15 14.62 -18.20 -10.77
N PHE A 16 15.11 -17.33 -11.63
CA PHE A 16 15.77 -16.11 -11.24
C PHE A 16 14.80 -15.14 -10.54
N LEU A 17 13.58 -14.97 -11.05
CA LEU A 17 12.52 -14.21 -10.40
C LEU A 17 12.23 -14.73 -8.99
N PHE A 18 12.16 -16.06 -8.83
CA PHE A 18 11.92 -16.70 -7.53
C PHE A 18 13.06 -16.41 -6.54
N ILE A 19 14.32 -16.60 -6.96
CA ILE A 19 15.51 -16.37 -6.13
C ILE A 19 15.57 -14.89 -5.71
N ILE A 20 15.38 -13.97 -6.64
CA ILE A 20 15.41 -12.52 -6.33
C ILE A 20 14.25 -12.14 -5.41
N SER A 21 13.07 -12.71 -5.60
CA SER A 21 11.91 -12.42 -4.74
C SER A 21 12.16 -12.87 -3.29
N ILE A 22 12.73 -14.05 -3.09
CA ILE A 22 13.16 -14.52 -1.76
C ILE A 22 14.27 -13.63 -1.19
N SER A 23 15.26 -13.30 -2.01
CA SER A 23 16.36 -12.42 -1.60
C SER A 23 15.84 -11.04 -1.17
N TYR A 24 14.90 -10.48 -1.90
CA TYR A 24 14.26 -9.21 -1.56
C TYR A 24 13.45 -9.31 -0.25
N PHE A 25 12.73 -10.41 -0.05
CA PHE A 25 12.02 -10.66 1.19
C PHE A 25 12.96 -10.65 2.41
N TYR A 26 14.11 -11.35 2.32
CA TYR A 26 15.12 -11.32 3.37
C TYR A 26 15.75 -9.93 3.55
N SER A 27 16.00 -9.24 2.45
CA SER A 27 16.58 -7.90 2.47
C SER A 27 15.67 -6.92 3.20
N VAL A 28 14.37 -6.88 2.87
CA VAL A 28 13.39 -6.02 3.55
C VAL A 28 13.33 -6.34 5.05
N SER A 29 13.28 -7.66 5.41
CA SER A 29 13.32 -8.08 6.82
C SER A 29 14.59 -7.62 7.53
N GLY A 30 15.73 -7.68 6.86
CA GLY A 30 17.01 -7.27 7.41
C GLY A 30 17.07 -5.78 7.72
N PHE A 31 16.57 -4.94 6.82
CA PHE A 31 16.42 -3.51 7.10
C PHE A 31 15.46 -3.25 8.27
N GLY A 32 14.35 -3.98 8.38
CA GLY A 32 13.45 -3.87 9.54
C GLY A 32 14.18 -4.16 10.86
N LYS A 33 15.04 -5.17 10.89
CA LYS A 33 15.85 -5.50 12.11
C LYS A 33 16.74 -4.36 12.60
N THR A 34 17.15 -3.44 11.73
CA THR A 34 18.03 -2.33 12.13
C THR A 34 17.38 -1.37 13.13
N LEU A 35 16.04 -1.35 13.22
CA LEU A 35 15.35 -0.51 14.20
C LEU A 35 15.43 -1.01 15.64
N LYS A 36 16.04 -2.17 15.89
CA LYS A 36 16.31 -2.77 17.23
C LYS A 36 15.08 -2.78 18.16
N ALA A 37 13.87 -2.81 17.60
CA ALA A 37 12.65 -2.89 18.39
C ALA A 37 12.44 -4.31 18.93
N LYS A 38 11.75 -4.45 20.06
CA LYS A 38 11.18 -5.73 20.45
C LYS A 38 10.08 -6.08 19.47
N TYR A 39 10.26 -7.13 18.69
CA TYR A 39 9.27 -7.55 17.73
C TYR A 39 8.27 -8.49 18.38
N THR A 40 7.01 -8.18 18.23
CA THR A 40 5.91 -9.05 18.61
C THR A 40 5.62 -10.08 17.53
N ASN A 41 5.87 -9.71 16.26
CA ASN A 41 5.74 -10.64 15.14
C ASN A 41 6.73 -10.32 14.01
N PHE A 42 6.92 -11.30 13.13
CA PHE A 42 7.82 -11.19 11.97
C PHE A 42 7.33 -10.20 10.91
N PHE A 43 6.01 -10.00 10.80
CA PHE A 43 5.42 -9.17 9.75
C PHE A 43 5.74 -7.70 9.94
N ASP A 44 5.94 -7.25 11.18
CA ASP A 44 6.36 -5.88 11.49
C ASP A 44 7.72 -5.54 10.87
N LEU A 45 8.62 -6.53 10.76
CA LEU A 45 9.92 -6.34 10.09
C LEU A 45 9.76 -5.94 8.62
N GLN A 46 8.76 -6.49 7.94
CA GLN A 46 8.52 -6.18 6.54
C GLN A 46 8.01 -4.74 6.35
N PHE A 47 7.09 -4.31 7.20
CA PHE A 47 6.59 -2.93 7.15
C PHE A 47 7.68 -1.92 7.52
N GLU A 48 8.43 -2.17 8.59
CA GLU A 48 9.53 -1.32 9.04
C GLU A 48 10.67 -1.29 8.02
N GLY A 49 11.03 -2.43 7.44
CA GLY A 49 12.01 -2.51 6.36
C GLY A 49 11.58 -1.75 5.10
N THR A 50 10.30 -1.83 4.74
CA THR A 50 9.73 -1.05 3.65
C THR A 50 9.87 0.44 3.90
N ILE A 51 9.62 0.92 5.12
CA ILE A 51 9.79 2.33 5.51
C ILE A 51 11.25 2.76 5.34
N ILE A 52 12.20 1.94 5.83
CA ILE A 52 13.63 2.27 5.72
C ILE A 52 14.07 2.32 4.25
N LEU A 53 13.70 1.31 3.45
CA LEU A 53 14.05 1.28 2.03
C LEU A 53 13.45 2.45 1.25
N LEU A 54 12.25 2.90 1.63
CA LEU A 54 11.62 4.05 1.03
C LEU A 54 12.40 5.34 1.29
N ILE A 55 12.82 5.57 2.55
CA ILE A 55 13.64 6.73 2.93
C ILE A 55 15.02 6.63 2.25
N LEU A 56 15.63 5.45 2.27
CA LEU A 56 16.93 5.20 1.64
C LEU A 56 16.87 5.46 0.13
N GLY A 57 15.85 4.90 -0.55
CA GLY A 57 15.66 5.09 -1.99
C GLY A 57 15.49 6.57 -2.36
N TYR A 58 14.71 7.31 -1.56
CA TYR A 58 14.57 8.75 -1.77
C TYR A 58 15.89 9.51 -1.55
N THR A 59 16.62 9.19 -0.49
CA THR A 59 17.92 9.82 -0.20
C THR A 59 18.93 9.58 -1.32
N ILE A 60 18.98 8.36 -1.85
CA ILE A 60 19.84 8.01 -2.99
C ILE A 60 19.41 8.76 -4.25
N TYR A 61 18.12 8.85 -4.52
CA TYR A 61 17.58 9.61 -5.64
C TYR A 61 17.96 11.09 -5.57
N LEU A 62 17.94 11.70 -4.36
CA LEU A 62 18.34 13.09 -4.15
C LEU A 62 19.84 13.32 -4.41
N THR A 63 20.70 12.36 -4.07
CA THR A 63 22.14 12.54 -3.98
C THR A 63 22.88 12.03 -5.21
N ILE A 64 22.90 10.72 -5.40
CA ILE A 64 23.74 10.05 -6.42
C ILE A 64 22.94 9.46 -7.58
N GLY A 65 21.63 9.32 -7.42
CA GLY A 65 20.75 8.62 -8.36
C GLY A 65 20.74 7.10 -8.14
N ILE A 66 19.58 6.49 -8.41
CA ILE A 66 19.40 5.03 -8.27
C ILE A 66 19.95 4.36 -9.54
N ASN A 67 20.68 3.26 -9.37
CA ASN A 67 21.19 2.44 -10.46
C ASN A 67 21.30 0.97 -10.06
N VAL A 68 21.54 0.10 -11.03
CA VAL A 68 21.58 -1.37 -10.85
C VAL A 68 22.60 -1.79 -9.79
N TYR A 69 23.80 -1.19 -9.75
CA TYR A 69 24.85 -1.56 -8.80
C TYR A 69 24.45 -1.23 -7.37
N LEU A 70 23.83 -0.08 -7.15
CA LEU A 70 23.27 0.31 -5.85
C LEU A 70 22.13 -0.59 -5.44
N ASN A 71 21.26 -0.99 -6.37
CA ASN A 71 20.19 -1.91 -6.08
C ASN A 71 20.71 -3.27 -5.61
N ILE A 72 21.73 -3.82 -6.27
CA ILE A 72 22.39 -5.06 -5.86
C ILE A 72 23.05 -4.88 -4.49
N LEU A 73 23.75 -3.78 -4.26
CA LEU A 73 24.37 -3.47 -2.98
C LEU A 73 23.35 -3.41 -1.83
N ILE A 74 22.24 -2.69 -2.04
CA ILE A 74 21.18 -2.56 -1.05
C ILE A 74 20.53 -3.91 -0.77
N LEU A 75 20.22 -4.68 -1.82
CA LEU A 75 19.69 -6.03 -1.67
C LEU A 75 20.62 -6.91 -0.81
N SER A 76 21.91 -6.88 -1.11
CA SER A 76 22.94 -7.66 -0.40
C SER A 76 23.10 -7.20 1.05
N LEU A 77 23.16 -5.89 1.31
CA LEU A 77 23.23 -5.33 2.67
C LEU A 77 22.03 -5.73 3.52
N GLY A 78 20.83 -5.69 2.96
CA GLY A 78 19.63 -6.12 3.67
C GLY A 78 19.70 -7.61 4.05
N ILE A 79 20.18 -8.48 3.17
CA ILE A 79 20.39 -9.91 3.45
C ILE A 79 21.44 -10.07 4.56
N ILE A 80 22.55 -9.35 4.50
CA ILE A 80 23.58 -9.35 5.55
C ILE A 80 22.97 -8.93 6.88
N PHE A 81 22.23 -7.85 6.94
CA PHE A 81 21.55 -7.39 8.16
C PHE A 81 20.58 -8.45 8.70
N TYR A 82 19.86 -9.16 7.83
CA TYR A 82 18.98 -10.24 8.26
C TYR A 82 19.69 -11.32 9.04
N PHE A 83 20.85 -11.78 8.58
CA PHE A 83 21.60 -12.86 9.22
C PHE A 83 22.46 -12.41 10.42
N PHE A 84 22.97 -11.19 10.40
CA PHE A 84 23.91 -10.71 11.42
C PHE A 84 23.25 -9.91 12.55
N ILE A 85 22.10 -9.27 12.33
CA ILE A 85 21.41 -8.50 13.36
C ILE A 85 20.37 -9.38 14.07
N GLY A 86 20.65 -9.72 15.34
CA GLY A 86 19.72 -10.36 16.29
C GLY A 86 19.25 -11.77 15.93
N LYS A 87 19.18 -12.64 16.94
CA LYS A 87 18.84 -14.08 16.79
C LYS A 87 17.38 -14.44 17.13
N ASN A 88 16.58 -13.52 17.64
CA ASN A 88 15.29 -13.85 18.21
C ASN A 88 14.15 -13.82 17.16
N PHE A 89 14.05 -14.92 16.41
CA PHE A 89 12.89 -15.15 15.52
C PHE A 89 12.10 -16.36 15.95
N ILE A 90 10.78 -16.23 15.91
CA ILE A 90 9.86 -17.32 16.07
C ILE A 90 9.93 -18.15 14.77
N ARG A 91 10.62 -19.30 14.81
CA ARG A 91 10.81 -20.19 13.65
C ARG A 91 9.50 -20.66 13.01
N VAL A 92 8.42 -20.64 13.75
CA VAL A 92 7.09 -21.07 13.30
C VAL A 92 6.53 -20.09 12.27
N GLU A 93 6.62 -18.79 12.52
CA GLU A 93 6.11 -17.75 11.60
C GLU A 93 6.78 -17.79 10.23
N PHE A 94 8.07 -18.12 10.20
CA PHE A 94 8.82 -18.23 8.95
C PHE A 94 8.31 -19.34 8.03
N LYS A 95 7.94 -20.50 8.57
CA LYS A 95 7.39 -21.61 7.77
C LYS A 95 6.05 -21.23 7.14
N TYR A 96 5.18 -20.58 7.89
CA TYR A 96 3.91 -20.08 7.37
C TYR A 96 4.10 -19.01 6.30
N LEU A 97 5.04 -18.10 6.50
CA LEU A 97 5.36 -17.09 5.50
C LEU A 97 5.91 -17.69 4.21
N LEU A 98 6.77 -18.69 4.30
CA LEU A 98 7.28 -19.38 3.13
C LEU A 98 6.14 -20.07 2.36
N LEU A 99 5.22 -20.72 3.07
CA LEU A 99 4.04 -21.34 2.44
C LEU A 99 3.17 -20.28 1.75
N LEU A 100 2.86 -19.20 2.44
CA LEU A 100 2.09 -18.09 1.88
C LEU A 100 2.83 -17.45 0.69
N PHE A 101 4.15 -17.30 0.78
CA PHE A 101 4.97 -16.81 -0.31
C PHE A 101 4.81 -17.68 -1.55
N LEU A 102 4.92 -19.00 -1.42
CA LEU A 102 4.74 -19.93 -2.53
C LEU A 102 3.36 -19.84 -3.16
N LEU A 103 2.31 -19.74 -2.34
CA LEU A 103 0.92 -19.62 -2.81
C LEU A 103 0.67 -18.29 -3.56
N ILE A 104 1.24 -17.20 -3.07
CA ILE A 104 1.01 -15.86 -3.62
C ILE A 104 1.99 -15.54 -4.75
N PHE A 105 3.12 -16.25 -4.87
CA PHE A 105 4.15 -16.00 -5.88
C PHE A 105 3.61 -16.05 -7.31
N SER A 106 2.58 -16.85 -7.55
CA SER A 106 1.89 -16.90 -8.84
C SER A 106 1.43 -15.53 -9.36
N VAL A 107 1.13 -14.57 -8.46
CA VAL A 107 0.73 -13.20 -8.84
C VAL A 107 1.85 -12.47 -9.57
N LEU A 108 3.11 -12.67 -9.17
CA LEU A 108 4.26 -12.07 -9.85
C LEU A 108 4.43 -12.65 -11.27
N ILE A 109 4.07 -13.92 -11.45
CA ILE A 109 4.16 -14.59 -12.75
C ILE A 109 3.03 -14.13 -13.68
N ILE A 110 1.81 -14.02 -13.14
CA ILE A 110 0.58 -13.73 -13.90
C ILE A 110 0.33 -12.22 -13.99
N SER A 111 1.25 -11.39 -13.50
CA SER A 111 1.05 -9.94 -13.46
C SER A 111 0.54 -9.42 -14.81
N LYS A 112 -0.66 -8.84 -14.79
CA LYS A 112 -1.27 -8.14 -15.93
C LYS A 112 -1.02 -6.64 -15.77
N THR A 113 -0.84 -5.97 -16.88
CA THR A 113 -0.70 -4.51 -16.89
C THR A 113 -2.08 -3.86 -16.89
N HIS A 114 -2.33 -2.94 -15.95
CA HIS A 114 -3.44 -2.00 -16.01
C HIS A 114 -3.05 -0.81 -16.89
N GLU A 115 -4.02 -0.10 -17.47
CA GLU A 115 -3.79 1.10 -18.27
C GLU A 115 -2.94 2.14 -17.51
N ASP A 116 -3.18 2.29 -16.21
CA ASP A 116 -2.43 3.19 -15.35
C ASP A 116 -0.96 2.81 -15.18
N PHE A 117 -0.60 1.54 -15.32
CA PHE A 117 0.79 1.13 -15.26
C PHE A 117 1.59 1.75 -16.40
N ASN A 118 1.15 1.55 -17.63
CA ASN A 118 1.78 2.15 -18.80
C ASN A 118 1.55 3.67 -18.86
N GLY A 119 0.45 4.16 -18.28
CA GLY A 119 0.08 5.57 -18.28
C GLY A 119 0.98 6.46 -17.41
N TYR A 120 1.39 5.98 -16.22
CA TYR A 120 2.20 6.81 -15.31
C TYR A 120 3.04 6.06 -14.28
N HIS A 121 2.65 4.84 -13.83
CA HIS A 121 3.43 4.15 -12.81
C HIS A 121 4.81 3.77 -13.33
N TYR A 122 4.86 3.15 -14.49
CA TYR A 122 6.11 2.78 -15.15
C TYR A 122 7.01 3.99 -15.38
N PHE A 123 6.46 5.06 -15.95
CA PHE A 123 7.23 6.27 -16.21
C PHE A 123 7.76 6.91 -14.92
N SER A 124 6.98 6.88 -13.83
CA SER A 124 7.42 7.41 -12.54
C SER A 124 8.56 6.59 -11.95
N ILE A 125 8.50 5.25 -12.07
CA ILE A 125 9.58 4.36 -11.60
C ILE A 125 10.83 4.55 -12.48
N HIS A 126 10.65 4.60 -13.80
CA HIS A 126 11.73 4.79 -14.75
C HIS A 126 12.43 6.14 -14.57
N GLU A 127 11.65 7.21 -14.31
CA GLU A 127 12.19 8.53 -14.02
C GLU A 127 13.09 8.51 -12.77
N VAL A 128 12.61 7.89 -11.70
CA VAL A 128 13.37 7.79 -10.44
C VAL A 128 14.59 6.88 -10.59
N PHE A 129 14.51 5.82 -11.38
CA PHE A 129 15.61 4.88 -11.58
C PHE A 129 16.74 5.44 -12.48
N ASN A 130 16.40 6.13 -13.57
CA ASN A 130 17.40 6.57 -14.54
C ASN A 130 17.95 7.97 -14.29
N ASN A 131 17.37 8.71 -13.37
CA ASN A 131 17.73 10.09 -13.16
C ASN A 131 18.02 10.38 -11.68
N ARG A 132 18.86 11.38 -11.46
CA ARG A 132 18.91 12.08 -10.18
C ARG A 132 17.69 12.99 -10.08
N LEU A 133 17.50 13.60 -8.92
CA LEU A 133 16.42 14.55 -8.69
C LEU A 133 16.30 15.55 -9.87
N ARG A 134 15.15 15.49 -10.53
CA ARG A 134 14.72 16.51 -11.50
C ARG A 134 13.64 17.37 -10.87
N ILE A 135 13.90 18.67 -10.88
CA ILE A 135 12.95 19.65 -10.36
C ILE A 135 11.91 19.93 -11.44
N GLY A 136 10.63 19.99 -11.06
CA GLY A 136 9.53 20.32 -11.96
C GLY A 136 9.17 19.24 -12.98
N VAL A 137 9.41 17.96 -12.66
CA VAL A 137 9.10 16.83 -13.57
C VAL A 137 7.63 16.82 -14.01
N SER A 138 6.74 17.30 -13.16
CA SER A 138 5.30 17.41 -13.46
C SER A 138 4.98 18.37 -14.62
N TYR A 139 5.92 19.25 -15.00
CA TYR A 139 5.78 20.10 -16.18
C TYR A 139 5.68 19.28 -17.47
N PHE A 140 6.41 18.18 -17.57
CA PHE A 140 6.40 17.33 -18.76
C PHE A 140 5.16 16.45 -18.85
N ASN A 141 4.66 15.95 -17.70
CA ASN A 141 3.46 15.13 -17.68
C ASN A 141 2.71 15.35 -16.34
N GLU A 142 1.44 15.73 -16.44
CA GLU A 142 0.58 16.00 -15.29
C GLU A 142 0.36 14.77 -14.39
N ARG A 143 0.54 13.56 -14.91
CA ARG A 143 0.44 12.33 -14.11
C ARG A 143 1.58 12.19 -13.10
N PHE A 144 2.70 12.90 -13.25
CA PHE A 144 3.74 13.02 -12.23
C PHE A 144 3.33 13.87 -11.02
N PHE A 145 2.17 14.53 -11.05
CA PHE A 145 1.60 15.14 -9.85
C PHE A 145 1.34 14.11 -8.75
N HIS A 146 0.98 12.87 -9.12
CA HIS A 146 0.75 11.82 -8.15
C HIS A 146 2.05 11.44 -7.43
N SER A 147 2.06 11.68 -6.11
CA SER A 147 3.22 11.42 -5.27
C SER A 147 2.95 10.22 -4.36
N SER A 148 3.29 9.01 -4.83
CA SER A 148 3.42 7.86 -3.94
C SER A 148 4.89 7.66 -3.61
N LEU A 149 5.23 7.56 -2.32
CA LEU A 149 6.62 7.28 -1.94
C LEU A 149 7.04 5.84 -2.29
N LEU A 150 6.09 4.96 -2.54
CA LEU A 150 6.39 3.56 -2.90
C LEU A 150 7.21 3.47 -4.20
N VAL A 151 7.16 4.49 -5.06
CA VAL A 151 7.95 4.55 -6.30
C VAL A 151 9.45 4.45 -6.02
N PHE A 152 9.94 5.00 -4.91
CA PHE A 152 11.35 4.91 -4.55
C PHE A 152 11.77 3.49 -4.19
N ASN A 153 10.91 2.77 -3.46
CA ASN A 153 11.14 1.37 -3.14
C ASN A 153 11.07 0.49 -4.40
N GLN A 154 10.14 0.77 -5.32
CA GLN A 154 10.04 0.07 -6.60
C GLN A 154 11.28 0.31 -7.48
N ALA A 155 11.81 1.53 -7.51
CA ALA A 155 13.03 1.83 -8.25
C ALA A 155 14.26 1.05 -7.72
N LEU A 156 14.31 0.76 -6.40
CA LEU A 156 15.35 -0.06 -5.79
C LEU A 156 15.27 -1.54 -6.19
N THR A 157 14.15 -2.02 -6.76
CA THR A 157 14.02 -3.41 -7.19
C THR A 157 14.35 -3.63 -8.67
N VAL A 158 14.62 -2.59 -9.44
CA VAL A 158 14.97 -2.73 -10.85
C VAL A 158 16.33 -3.39 -10.99
N LEU A 159 16.36 -4.58 -11.58
CA LEU A 159 17.55 -5.40 -11.84
C LEU A 159 17.55 -5.87 -13.30
N PRO A 160 18.73 -6.22 -13.88
CA PRO A 160 18.80 -6.74 -15.24
C PRO A 160 17.96 -8.01 -15.41
N TYR A 161 17.50 -8.28 -16.61
CA TYR A 161 16.79 -9.48 -17.09
C TYR A 161 15.35 -9.69 -16.62
N LEU A 162 14.90 -9.05 -15.55
CA LEU A 162 13.55 -9.24 -15.01
C LEU A 162 12.66 -7.98 -15.06
N ASP A 163 13.27 -6.85 -15.39
CA ASP A 163 12.62 -5.56 -15.65
C ASP A 163 11.36 -5.26 -14.80
N LEU A 164 10.22 -5.25 -15.47
CA LEU A 164 8.94 -4.83 -14.90
C LEU A 164 8.38 -5.77 -13.85
N LYS A 165 8.71 -7.07 -13.86
CA LYS A 165 8.20 -8.02 -12.87
C LYS A 165 8.74 -7.74 -11.47
N LEU A 166 9.96 -7.23 -11.38
CA LEU A 166 10.59 -6.91 -10.09
C LEU A 166 9.97 -5.70 -9.40
N VAL A 167 9.45 -4.73 -10.13
CA VAL A 167 8.82 -3.54 -9.53
C VAL A 167 7.52 -3.86 -8.79
N HIS A 168 6.99 -5.08 -8.95
CA HIS A 168 5.90 -5.60 -8.13
C HIS A 168 6.33 -6.04 -6.73
N LEU A 169 7.60 -6.33 -6.51
CA LEU A 169 8.07 -6.91 -5.25
C LEU A 169 7.68 -6.10 -4.01
N PRO A 170 7.81 -4.76 -3.97
CA PRO A 170 7.40 -3.99 -2.80
C PRO A 170 5.91 -4.14 -2.49
N ILE A 171 5.07 -4.14 -3.52
CA ILE A 171 3.62 -4.34 -3.41
C ILE A 171 3.32 -5.75 -2.88
N PHE A 172 3.95 -6.75 -3.47
CA PHE A 172 3.82 -8.15 -3.11
C PHE A 172 4.21 -8.41 -1.65
N ILE A 173 5.32 -7.84 -1.17
CA ILE A 173 5.79 -8.00 0.21
C ILE A 173 4.81 -7.39 1.22
N ILE A 174 4.28 -6.21 0.94
CA ILE A 174 3.29 -5.57 1.81
C ILE A 174 2.01 -6.43 1.90
N TYR A 175 1.54 -6.95 0.77
CA TYR A 175 0.38 -7.84 0.76
C TYR A 175 0.65 -9.14 1.51
N LEU A 176 1.76 -9.81 1.22
CA LEU A 176 2.19 -11.04 1.89
C LEU A 176 2.25 -10.84 3.40
N SER A 177 2.82 -9.72 3.84
CA SER A 177 2.91 -9.38 5.26
C SER A 177 1.56 -9.13 5.90
N SER A 178 0.65 -8.47 5.19
CA SER A 178 -0.71 -8.22 5.68
C SER A 178 -1.52 -9.52 5.80
N VAL A 179 -1.45 -10.39 4.79
CA VAL A 179 -2.10 -11.72 4.83
C VAL A 179 -1.49 -12.57 5.94
N GLY A 180 -0.16 -12.62 6.03
CA GLY A 180 0.55 -13.37 7.06
C GLY A 180 0.21 -12.89 8.47
N TYR A 181 0.15 -11.57 8.67
CA TYR A 181 -0.24 -10.96 9.94
C TYR A 181 -1.60 -11.46 10.44
N PHE A 182 -2.65 -11.35 9.61
CA PHE A 182 -3.98 -11.80 9.99
C PHE A 182 -4.10 -13.32 10.07
N THR A 183 -3.42 -14.06 9.20
CA THR A 183 -3.36 -15.52 9.28
C THR A 183 -2.76 -15.97 10.60
N PHE A 184 -1.65 -15.38 11.03
CA PHE A 184 -1.02 -15.68 12.30
C PHE A 184 -1.95 -15.40 13.47
N ILE A 185 -2.67 -14.28 13.45
CA ILE A 185 -3.65 -13.94 14.48
C ILE A 185 -4.77 -14.97 14.53
N VAL A 186 -5.41 -15.29 13.41
CA VAL A 186 -6.52 -16.25 13.36
C VAL A 186 -6.13 -17.64 13.90
N PHE A 187 -4.88 -18.06 13.69
CA PHE A 187 -4.40 -19.35 14.21
C PHE A 187 -3.82 -19.27 15.63
N SER A 188 -3.81 -18.10 16.26
CA SER A 188 -3.37 -17.96 17.64
C SER A 188 -4.43 -18.49 18.62
N LYS A 189 -4.00 -19.26 19.62
CA LYS A 189 -4.93 -19.96 20.54
C LYS A 189 -5.57 -19.07 21.62
N THR A 190 -5.19 -17.80 21.71
CA THR A 190 -5.53 -16.92 22.85
C THR A 190 -6.41 -15.73 22.49
N LEU A 191 -7.11 -15.78 21.35
CA LEU A 191 -7.88 -14.66 20.83
C LEU A 191 -9.21 -14.44 21.54
N LYS A 192 -9.55 -13.17 21.70
CA LYS A 192 -10.93 -12.76 22.00
C LYS A 192 -11.80 -12.95 20.75
N ARG A 193 -13.08 -13.26 20.96
CA ARG A 193 -14.05 -13.50 19.88
C ARG A 193 -14.10 -12.35 18.86
N ASP A 194 -14.12 -11.11 19.34
CA ASP A 194 -14.20 -9.91 18.50
C ASP A 194 -12.94 -9.71 17.64
N GLU A 195 -11.78 -10.02 18.19
CA GLU A 195 -10.48 -9.94 17.49
C GLU A 195 -10.38 -11.00 16.40
N LEU A 196 -10.83 -12.22 16.69
CA LEU A 196 -10.92 -13.31 15.71
C LEU A 196 -11.87 -12.93 14.56
N PHE A 197 -13.06 -12.42 14.87
CA PHE A 197 -14.03 -11.96 13.90
C PHE A 197 -13.42 -10.89 12.95
N PHE A 198 -12.83 -9.84 13.53
CA PHE A 198 -12.19 -8.78 12.75
C PHE A 198 -11.06 -9.32 11.88
N SER A 199 -10.23 -10.21 12.39
CA SER A 199 -9.09 -10.77 11.66
C SER A 199 -9.53 -11.65 10.49
N ILE A 200 -10.57 -12.47 10.66
CA ILE A 200 -11.17 -13.24 9.56
C ILE A 200 -11.74 -12.31 8.50
N PHE A 201 -12.46 -11.26 8.90
CA PHE A 201 -12.98 -10.26 7.97
C PHE A 201 -11.85 -9.60 7.17
N CYS A 202 -10.77 -9.20 7.83
CA CYS A 202 -9.60 -8.62 7.14
C CYS A 202 -8.98 -9.60 6.15
N LEU A 203 -8.83 -10.88 6.51
CA LEU A 203 -8.35 -11.92 5.58
C LEU A 203 -9.25 -12.06 4.36
N LEU A 204 -10.56 -12.09 4.53
CA LEU A 204 -11.50 -12.17 3.41
C LEU A 204 -11.38 -10.96 2.48
N VAL A 205 -11.26 -9.74 3.02
CA VAL A 205 -11.03 -8.54 2.22
C VAL A 205 -9.71 -8.63 1.44
N LEU A 206 -8.64 -9.07 2.08
CA LEU A 206 -7.34 -9.27 1.44
C LEU A 206 -7.42 -10.29 0.30
N LEU A 207 -8.06 -11.45 0.52
CA LEU A 207 -8.22 -12.51 -0.48
C LEU A 207 -9.06 -12.06 -1.68
N VAL A 208 -10.15 -11.35 -1.44
CA VAL A 208 -10.99 -10.81 -2.53
C VAL A 208 -10.19 -9.81 -3.39
N LYS A 209 -9.31 -9.03 -2.77
CA LYS A 209 -8.47 -8.04 -3.46
C LYS A 209 -7.18 -8.64 -4.05
N PHE A 210 -6.96 -9.95 -3.94
CA PHE A 210 -5.80 -10.65 -4.48
C PHE A 210 -5.55 -10.35 -5.96
N ASN A 211 -6.60 -10.38 -6.79
CA ASN A 211 -6.49 -10.11 -8.22
C ASN A 211 -6.00 -8.68 -8.53
N ARG A 212 -6.22 -7.74 -7.61
CA ARG A 212 -5.79 -6.34 -7.78
C ARG A 212 -4.30 -6.12 -7.56
N LEU A 213 -3.62 -7.07 -6.94
CA LEU A 213 -2.15 -7.01 -6.79
C LEU A 213 -1.43 -6.97 -8.14
N SER A 214 -1.96 -7.67 -9.13
CA SER A 214 -1.37 -7.71 -10.47
C SER A 214 -1.52 -6.38 -11.23
N GLU A 215 -2.32 -5.42 -10.72
CA GLU A 215 -2.68 -4.18 -11.44
C GLU A 215 -1.82 -2.96 -11.04
N PHE A 216 -0.74 -3.10 -10.29
CA PHE A 216 0.14 -2.00 -9.85
C PHE A 216 -0.53 -0.84 -9.10
N GLY A 217 -1.74 -1.05 -8.57
CA GLY A 217 -2.49 0.02 -7.89
C GLY A 217 -1.98 0.29 -6.47
N TYR A 218 -1.57 1.53 -6.17
CA TYR A 218 -1.17 1.93 -4.81
C TYR A 218 -2.34 2.00 -3.82
N ASP A 219 -3.57 2.12 -4.32
CA ASP A 219 -4.77 2.28 -3.50
C ASP A 219 -4.99 1.10 -2.56
N TYR A 220 -4.88 -0.12 -3.10
CA TYR A 220 -5.08 -1.34 -2.33
C TYR A 220 -3.98 -1.57 -1.30
N ILE A 221 -2.74 -1.18 -1.63
CA ILE A 221 -1.60 -1.35 -0.73
C ILE A 221 -1.77 -0.50 0.53
N ALA A 222 -2.18 0.75 0.38
CA ALA A 222 -2.50 1.61 1.53
C ALA A 222 -3.65 1.01 2.38
N GLN A 223 -4.69 0.44 1.74
CA GLN A 223 -5.78 -0.21 2.44
C GLN A 223 -5.32 -1.45 3.24
N PHE A 224 -4.43 -2.27 2.67
CA PHE A 224 -3.93 -3.46 3.37
C PHE A 224 -3.15 -3.10 4.64
N ILE A 225 -2.29 -2.10 4.57
CA ILE A 225 -1.57 -1.60 5.74
C ILE A 225 -2.57 -0.99 6.74
N LEU A 226 -3.58 -0.28 6.27
CA LEU A 226 -4.60 0.36 7.12
C LEU A 226 -5.38 -0.66 7.95
N LEU A 227 -5.70 -1.84 7.40
CA LEU A 227 -6.33 -2.93 8.16
C LEU A 227 -5.43 -3.37 9.34
N VAL A 228 -4.14 -3.53 9.12
CA VAL A 228 -3.16 -3.86 10.17
C VAL A 228 -3.09 -2.75 11.22
N VAL A 229 -3.10 -1.49 10.79
CA VAL A 229 -3.12 -0.32 11.69
C VAL A 229 -4.35 -0.34 12.58
N PHE A 230 -5.54 -0.56 12.03
CA PHE A 230 -6.78 -0.64 12.80
C PHE A 230 -6.75 -1.78 13.81
N HIS A 231 -6.26 -2.97 13.41
CA HIS A 231 -6.11 -4.07 14.32
C HIS A 231 -5.20 -3.72 15.50
N LYS A 232 -4.01 -3.17 15.21
CA LYS A 232 -3.06 -2.77 16.25
C LYS A 232 -3.64 -1.74 17.23
N ILE A 233 -4.38 -0.77 16.73
CA ILE A 233 -4.97 0.30 17.56
C ILE A 233 -6.18 -0.20 18.33
N TYR A 234 -6.98 -1.10 17.79
CA TYR A 234 -8.24 -1.49 18.40
C TYR A 234 -8.09 -2.65 19.39
N PHE A 235 -7.29 -3.68 19.06
CA PHE A 235 -7.23 -4.92 19.80
C PHE A 235 -6.00 -5.10 20.67
N LEU A 236 -4.84 -4.58 20.28
CA LEU A 236 -3.64 -4.81 21.07
C LEU A 236 -3.67 -3.99 22.38
N ASN A 237 -3.31 -4.65 23.47
CA ASN A 237 -3.02 -3.96 24.73
C ASN A 237 -1.78 -3.10 24.52
N PHE A 238 -1.93 -1.78 24.67
CA PHE A 238 -0.90 -0.82 24.31
C PHE A 238 0.38 -0.99 25.10
N ASP A 239 1.30 -1.73 24.53
CA ASP A 239 2.70 -1.43 24.65
C ASP A 239 2.97 -0.16 23.81
N ASN A 240 3.73 0.78 24.35
CA ASN A 240 4.08 2.02 23.66
C ASN A 240 4.74 1.77 22.28
N GLU A 241 5.41 0.63 22.11
CA GLU A 241 6.04 0.25 20.86
C GLU A 241 5.02 -0.07 19.77
N GLU A 242 3.96 -0.81 20.08
CA GLU A 242 2.91 -1.16 19.12
C GLU A 242 2.11 0.07 18.67
N LEU A 243 1.86 1.00 19.58
CA LEU A 243 1.23 2.27 19.23
C LEU A 243 2.09 3.07 18.24
N VAL A 244 3.39 3.16 18.50
CA VAL A 244 4.30 3.89 17.60
C VAL A 244 4.38 3.22 16.24
N ARG A 245 4.39 1.88 16.18
CA ARG A 245 4.30 1.13 14.92
C ARG A 245 3.00 1.46 14.17
N ALA A 246 1.86 1.43 14.87
CA ALA A 246 0.59 1.76 14.25
C ALA A 246 0.60 3.18 13.65
N ILE A 247 1.19 4.16 14.33
CA ILE A 247 1.33 5.54 13.83
C ILE A 247 2.27 5.60 12.62
N LEU A 248 3.42 4.92 12.66
CA LEU A 248 4.35 4.84 11.54
C LEU A 248 3.70 4.19 10.31
N TYR A 249 2.94 3.10 10.51
CA TYR A 249 2.25 2.41 9.43
C TYR A 249 1.10 3.26 8.87
N PHE A 250 0.37 3.98 9.73
CA PHE A 250 -0.63 4.93 9.27
C PHE A 250 -0.01 6.06 8.45
N THR A 251 1.13 6.59 8.90
CA THR A 251 1.91 7.56 8.14
C THR A 251 2.31 6.98 6.79
N LEU A 252 2.83 5.76 6.75
CA LEU A 252 3.16 5.07 5.50
C LEU A 252 1.93 4.98 4.56
N CYS A 253 0.74 4.66 5.09
CA CYS A 253 -0.50 4.65 4.29
C CYS A 253 -0.77 6.00 3.63
N ILE A 254 -0.67 7.10 4.39
CA ILE A 254 -0.87 8.46 3.87
C ILE A 254 0.15 8.79 2.78
N LEU A 255 1.41 8.38 2.98
CA LEU A 255 2.51 8.68 2.06
C LEU A 255 2.48 7.82 0.79
N ILE A 256 1.88 6.64 0.86
CA ILE A 256 1.58 5.81 -0.31
C ILE A 256 0.37 6.38 -1.05
N LYS A 257 -0.71 6.67 -0.32
CA LYS A 257 -1.95 7.22 -0.90
C LYS A 257 -2.57 8.24 0.05
N PRO A 258 -2.52 9.55 -0.27
CA PRO A 258 -3.01 10.62 0.61
C PRO A 258 -4.47 10.52 1.03
N ILE A 259 -5.32 9.81 0.28
CA ILE A 259 -6.71 9.56 0.65
C ILE A 259 -6.85 8.85 2.02
N SER A 260 -5.83 8.12 2.46
CA SER A 260 -5.80 7.51 3.79
C SER A 260 -5.92 8.52 4.93
N LEU A 261 -5.67 9.80 4.65
CA LEU A 261 -5.85 10.90 5.61
C LEU A 261 -7.30 11.02 6.11
N PHE A 262 -8.29 10.56 5.33
CA PHE A 262 -9.69 10.52 5.77
C PHE A 262 -9.92 9.66 7.02
N PHE A 263 -9.03 8.74 7.31
CA PHE A 263 -9.10 7.93 8.53
C PHE A 263 -8.43 8.59 9.75
N LEU A 264 -7.75 9.73 9.58
CA LEU A 264 -7.10 10.45 10.67
C LEU A 264 -8.06 10.83 11.83
N PRO A 265 -9.29 11.32 11.57
CA PRO A 265 -10.24 11.63 12.67
C PRO A 265 -10.58 10.39 13.51
N ILE A 266 -10.74 9.23 12.88
CA ILE A 266 -11.03 7.96 13.58
C ILE A 266 -9.81 7.55 14.42
N MET A 267 -8.61 7.68 13.87
CA MET A 267 -7.38 7.40 14.60
C MET A 267 -7.23 8.30 15.83
N ILE A 268 -7.41 9.60 15.67
CA ILE A 268 -7.36 10.59 16.77
C ILE A 268 -8.42 10.26 17.82
N TYR A 269 -9.66 9.94 17.42
CA TYR A 269 -10.74 9.59 18.34
C TYR A 269 -10.39 8.37 19.20
N ILE A 270 -9.87 7.30 18.59
CA ILE A 270 -9.51 6.07 19.31
C ILE A 270 -8.36 6.35 20.29
N LEU A 271 -7.34 7.09 19.87
CA LEU A 271 -6.21 7.48 20.71
C LEU A 271 -6.66 8.32 21.90
N PHE A 272 -7.53 9.30 21.65
CA PHE A 272 -8.09 10.19 22.70
C PHE A 272 -8.94 9.41 23.70
N LYS A 273 -9.85 8.56 23.22
CA LYS A 273 -10.72 7.73 24.08
C LYS A 273 -9.93 6.82 25.00
N ARG A 274 -8.73 6.41 24.59
CA ARG A 274 -7.84 5.56 25.37
C ARG A 274 -6.87 6.34 26.27
N GLY A 275 -6.99 7.66 26.35
CA GLY A 275 -6.16 8.52 27.21
C GLY A 275 -4.70 8.61 26.79
N ILE A 276 -4.41 8.35 25.52
CA ILE A 276 -3.05 8.33 25.01
C ILE A 276 -2.66 9.73 24.55
N PHE A 277 -1.83 10.40 25.34
CA PHE A 277 -1.19 11.64 24.93
C PHE A 277 0.09 11.32 24.14
N PHE A 278 0.05 11.58 22.85
CA PHE A 278 1.02 11.23 21.82
C PHE A 278 2.50 11.51 22.18
N PHE A 279 2.75 12.59 22.91
CA PHE A 279 4.11 13.09 23.13
C PHE A 279 4.92 12.40 24.25
N ARG A 280 4.30 11.57 25.07
CA ARG A 280 4.94 11.05 26.29
C ARG A 280 5.72 9.74 26.10
N PHE A 281 5.52 9.05 24.96
CA PHE A 281 5.86 7.64 24.84
C PHE A 281 6.79 7.27 23.67
N ILE A 282 7.16 8.22 22.82
CA ILE A 282 7.94 7.91 21.61
C ILE A 282 9.43 8.12 21.89
N SER A 283 10.27 7.10 21.58
CA SER A 283 11.72 7.24 21.62
C SER A 283 12.21 8.24 20.57
N LEU A 284 13.28 8.96 20.83
CA LEU A 284 13.85 9.98 19.93
C LEU A 284 14.12 9.42 18.52
N SER A 285 14.57 8.16 18.42
CA SER A 285 14.83 7.50 17.13
C SER A 285 13.56 7.30 16.27
N LYS A 286 12.43 7.01 16.91
CA LYS A 286 11.15 6.81 16.22
C LYS A 286 10.52 8.14 15.79
N TYR A 287 10.70 9.20 16.59
CA TYR A 287 10.36 10.57 16.17
C TYR A 287 11.16 10.99 14.96
N PHE A 288 12.45 10.68 14.96
CA PHE A 288 13.33 10.99 13.83
C PHE A 288 12.88 10.26 12.55
N LEU A 289 12.53 8.97 12.67
CA LEU A 289 12.02 8.21 11.53
C LEU A 289 10.69 8.77 11.00
N PHE A 290 9.75 9.13 11.88
CA PHE A 290 8.51 9.79 11.49
C PHE A 290 8.79 11.13 10.78
N PHE A 291 9.66 11.96 11.33
CA PHE A 291 10.06 13.22 10.72
C PHE A 291 10.69 13.01 9.34
N LEU A 292 11.59 12.04 9.20
CA LEU A 292 12.19 11.69 7.91
C LEU A 292 11.14 11.27 6.88
N LEU A 293 10.16 10.46 7.27
CA LEU A 293 9.07 10.06 6.37
C LEU A 293 8.28 11.26 5.86
N VAL A 294 7.84 12.12 6.78
CA VAL A 294 7.04 13.31 6.43
C VAL A 294 7.85 14.28 5.57
N THR A 295 9.11 14.53 5.91
CA THR A 295 9.99 15.41 5.11
C THR A 295 10.27 14.83 3.73
N THR A 296 10.45 13.51 3.61
CA THR A 296 10.59 12.80 2.32
C THR A 296 9.39 13.06 1.42
N PHE A 297 8.17 12.97 1.96
CA PHE A 297 6.96 13.22 1.19
C PHE A 297 6.83 14.68 0.76
N ILE A 298 6.96 15.62 1.71
CA ILE A 298 6.83 17.04 1.44
C ILE A 298 7.87 17.50 0.42
N SER A 299 9.12 17.10 0.59
CA SER A 299 10.19 17.47 -0.33
C SER A 299 10.01 16.82 -1.71
N SER A 300 9.60 15.54 -1.78
CA SER A 300 9.28 14.89 -3.06
C SER A 300 8.13 15.59 -3.79
N SER A 301 7.05 15.95 -3.08
CA SER A 301 5.95 16.73 -3.65
C SER A 301 6.43 18.10 -4.14
N PHE A 302 7.17 18.82 -3.31
CA PHE A 302 7.67 20.15 -3.62
C PHE A 302 8.58 20.16 -4.86
N PHE A 303 9.57 19.28 -4.92
CA PHE A 303 10.47 19.22 -6.07
C PHE A 303 9.79 18.84 -7.38
N LYS A 304 8.78 17.99 -7.31
CA LYS A 304 8.02 17.58 -8.51
C LYS A 304 7.05 18.65 -9.02
N THR A 305 6.35 19.34 -8.10
CA THR A 305 5.16 20.12 -8.44
C THR A 305 5.21 21.59 -8.01
N GLY A 306 6.11 21.97 -7.12
CA GLY A 306 6.11 23.29 -6.46
C GLY A 306 5.03 23.40 -5.36
N CYS A 307 4.44 22.28 -4.90
CA CYS A 307 3.45 22.24 -3.82
C CYS A 307 3.97 21.39 -2.66
N LEU A 308 3.74 21.81 -1.43
CA LEU A 308 4.11 21.03 -0.25
C LEU A 308 3.26 19.75 -0.13
N PHE A 309 2.00 19.85 -0.54
CA PHE A 309 1.03 18.76 -0.37
C PHE A 309 0.07 18.69 -1.58
N TYR A 310 0.39 17.87 -2.58
CA TYR A 310 -0.52 17.63 -3.69
C TYR A 310 -1.68 16.71 -3.23
N PRO A 311 -2.94 16.94 -3.59
CA PRO A 311 -3.48 17.93 -4.53
C PRO A 311 -4.01 19.23 -3.89
N VAL A 312 -3.53 19.60 -2.72
CA VAL A 312 -4.02 20.78 -1.98
C VAL A 312 -3.47 22.06 -2.59
N ASN A 313 -4.26 22.74 -3.42
CA ASN A 313 -3.85 23.92 -4.18
C ASN A 313 -3.35 25.10 -3.28
N SER A 314 -3.87 25.23 -2.05
CA SER A 314 -3.39 26.23 -1.08
C SER A 314 -1.96 25.99 -0.60
N SER A 315 -1.45 24.77 -0.72
CA SER A 315 -0.06 24.40 -0.38
C SER A 315 0.94 24.68 -1.52
N CYS A 316 0.46 25.14 -2.68
CA CYS A 316 1.27 25.39 -3.87
C CYS A 316 1.78 26.82 -3.91
N PHE A 317 3.06 26.97 -4.23
CA PHE A 317 3.68 28.28 -4.44
C PHE A 317 3.26 28.87 -5.80
N THR A 318 3.34 30.19 -5.94
CA THR A 318 3.18 30.84 -7.25
C THR A 318 4.45 30.73 -8.08
N LYS A 319 4.34 30.85 -9.41
CA LYS A 319 5.53 30.80 -10.31
C LYS A 319 6.56 31.89 -10.02
N GLU A 320 6.15 33.02 -9.49
CA GLU A 320 7.04 34.11 -9.08
C GLU A 320 7.97 33.69 -7.92
N LYS A 321 7.47 32.83 -7.00
CA LYS A 321 8.25 32.35 -5.86
C LYS A 321 9.02 31.06 -6.19
N VAL A 322 8.44 30.21 -6.99
CA VAL A 322 8.97 28.89 -7.35
C VAL A 322 8.72 28.67 -8.85
N PHE A 323 9.74 28.88 -9.69
CA PHE A 323 9.60 28.92 -11.15
C PHE A 323 9.05 27.63 -11.79
N TRP A 324 9.24 26.48 -11.13
CA TRP A 324 8.69 25.18 -11.59
C TRP A 324 7.29 24.87 -11.05
N SER A 325 6.66 25.80 -10.32
CA SER A 325 5.35 25.53 -9.74
C SER A 325 4.26 25.43 -10.83
N GLU A 326 3.47 24.38 -10.73
CA GLU A 326 2.37 24.07 -11.62
C GLU A 326 0.99 24.33 -10.97
N LYS A 327 0.91 25.29 -10.05
CA LYS A 327 -0.30 25.60 -9.26
C LYS A 327 -1.60 25.69 -10.07
N ASN A 328 -1.57 26.37 -11.22
CA ASN A 328 -2.75 26.55 -12.06
C ASN A 328 -3.15 25.22 -12.72
N ARG A 329 -2.18 24.48 -13.29
CA ARG A 329 -2.43 23.15 -13.89
C ARG A 329 -2.93 22.14 -12.87
N ILE A 330 -2.46 22.21 -11.62
CA ILE A 330 -2.94 21.35 -10.53
C ILE A 330 -4.41 21.64 -10.22
N ALA A 331 -4.83 22.91 -10.22
CA ALA A 331 -6.22 23.27 -10.04
C ALA A 331 -7.11 22.70 -11.15
N ASP A 332 -6.68 22.84 -12.40
CA ASP A 332 -7.39 22.30 -13.57
C ASP A 332 -7.44 20.78 -13.55
N TYR A 333 -6.33 20.12 -13.25
CA TYR A 333 -6.25 18.66 -13.14
C TYR A 333 -7.15 18.14 -11.99
N SER A 334 -7.15 18.81 -10.85
CA SER A 334 -8.06 18.48 -9.73
C SER A 334 -9.53 18.57 -10.15
N LYS A 335 -9.91 19.59 -10.93
CA LYS A 335 -11.25 19.72 -11.50
C LYS A 335 -11.57 18.60 -12.49
N MET A 336 -10.63 18.25 -13.36
CA MET A 336 -10.79 17.13 -14.29
C MET A 336 -10.94 15.78 -13.55
N ALA A 337 -10.14 15.54 -12.52
CA ALA A 337 -10.25 14.35 -11.68
C ALA A 337 -11.63 14.26 -10.98
N GLN A 338 -12.16 15.37 -10.47
CA GLN A 338 -13.50 15.44 -9.91
C GLN A 338 -14.58 15.10 -10.94
N LEU A 339 -14.46 15.64 -12.15
CA LEU A 339 -15.40 15.35 -13.26
C LEU A 339 -15.37 13.86 -13.63
N TRP A 340 -14.18 13.28 -13.70
CA TRP A 340 -13.99 11.86 -13.98
C TRP A 340 -14.61 10.99 -12.88
N ALA A 341 -14.29 11.26 -11.61
CA ALA A 341 -14.83 10.54 -10.46
C ALA A 341 -16.37 10.62 -10.35
N LYS A 342 -16.96 11.70 -10.88
CA LYS A 342 -18.42 11.94 -10.93
C LYS A 342 -19.05 11.55 -12.27
N SER A 343 -18.38 10.73 -13.07
CA SER A 343 -18.90 10.18 -14.33
C SER A 343 -19.25 11.19 -15.42
N TYR A 344 -18.70 12.42 -15.39
CA TYR A 344 -18.97 13.43 -16.38
C TYR A 344 -18.74 12.94 -17.82
N TYR A 345 -17.62 12.26 -18.04
CA TYR A 345 -17.24 11.78 -19.37
C TYR A 345 -18.08 10.59 -19.84
N ASN A 346 -18.72 9.86 -18.93
CA ASN A 346 -19.59 8.73 -19.28
C ASN A 346 -20.94 9.17 -19.84
N GLN A 347 -21.39 10.43 -19.59
CA GLN A 347 -22.64 10.92 -20.19
C GLN A 347 -22.57 11.00 -21.72
N ASN A 348 -21.39 10.96 -22.33
CA ASN A 348 -21.26 10.90 -23.79
C ASN A 348 -21.64 9.53 -24.36
N ASN A 349 -21.53 8.46 -23.58
CA ASN A 349 -21.87 7.09 -23.98
C ASN A 349 -23.37 6.80 -23.87
N TYR A 350 -24.14 7.68 -23.19
CA TYR A 350 -25.59 7.53 -22.99
C TYR A 350 -26.46 8.16 -24.06
N GLU A 351 -25.91 8.77 -25.11
CA GLU A 351 -26.68 9.51 -26.14
C GLU A 351 -27.71 8.66 -26.91
N LYS A 352 -27.68 7.33 -26.80
CA LYS A 352 -28.59 6.43 -27.53
C LYS A 352 -29.74 5.84 -26.71
N GLY A 353 -30.01 6.30 -25.49
CA GLY A 353 -31.08 5.71 -24.66
C GLY A 353 -31.30 6.33 -23.30
N SER A 354 -30.50 7.30 -22.90
CA SER A 354 -30.61 7.92 -21.58
C SER A 354 -31.83 8.85 -21.48
N LYS A 355 -32.61 8.68 -20.39
CA LYS A 355 -33.70 9.59 -20.01
C LYS A 355 -33.21 10.96 -19.54
N TYR A 356 -31.90 11.18 -19.44
CA TYR A 356 -31.30 12.39 -18.87
C TYR A 356 -30.64 13.25 -19.95
N LYS A 357 -30.89 14.55 -19.89
CA LYS A 357 -30.19 15.52 -20.72
C LYS A 357 -28.75 15.66 -20.33
N LYS A 358 -27.83 15.58 -21.30
CA LYS A 358 -26.42 15.86 -21.12
C LYS A 358 -26.21 17.29 -20.61
N ILE A 359 -25.40 17.44 -19.55
CA ILE A 359 -25.01 18.75 -19.03
C ILE A 359 -23.62 19.06 -19.56
N GLU A 360 -23.53 19.94 -20.56
CA GLU A 360 -22.26 20.28 -21.21
C GLU A 360 -21.36 21.16 -20.34
N ASN A 361 -21.96 22.07 -19.57
CA ASN A 361 -21.21 22.96 -18.69
C ASN A 361 -20.68 22.19 -17.47
N LYS A 362 -19.36 22.05 -17.39
CA LYS A 362 -18.64 21.33 -16.33
C LYS A 362 -18.92 21.86 -14.94
N ASP A 363 -19.02 23.18 -14.77
CA ASP A 363 -19.28 23.82 -13.49
C ASP A 363 -20.72 23.60 -13.04
N LEU A 364 -21.66 23.69 -13.96
CA LEU A 364 -23.07 23.37 -13.70
C LEU A 364 -23.24 21.89 -13.32
N TYR A 365 -22.50 20.98 -13.98
CA TYR A 365 -22.52 19.55 -13.66
C TYR A 365 -22.06 19.27 -12.23
N LEU A 366 -21.02 19.95 -11.76
CA LEU A 366 -20.48 19.78 -10.41
C LEU A 366 -21.34 20.44 -9.32
N LYS A 367 -22.22 21.38 -9.67
CA LYS A 367 -23.07 22.09 -8.70
C LYS A 367 -24.28 21.25 -8.25
N LYS A 368 -24.70 21.42 -7.00
CA LYS A 368 -25.97 20.94 -6.43
C LYS A 368 -26.30 19.45 -6.69
N PHE A 369 -25.30 18.59 -6.71
CA PHE A 369 -25.47 17.15 -6.99
C PHE A 369 -26.07 16.81 -8.37
N ASN A 370 -25.95 17.69 -9.36
CA ASN A 370 -26.40 17.40 -10.73
C ASN A 370 -25.75 16.14 -11.32
N TRP A 371 -24.55 15.80 -10.85
CA TRP A 371 -23.80 14.61 -11.22
C TRP A 371 -24.35 13.30 -10.61
N PHE A 372 -25.16 13.37 -9.54
CA PHE A 372 -25.49 12.21 -8.71
C PHE A 372 -26.23 11.11 -9.49
N LYS A 373 -27.17 11.46 -10.32
CA LYS A 373 -27.94 10.48 -11.12
C LYS A 373 -27.03 9.65 -12.03
N PHE A 374 -26.15 10.30 -12.79
CA PHE A 374 -25.19 9.61 -13.66
C PHE A 374 -24.19 8.78 -12.87
N TRP A 375 -23.75 9.27 -11.71
CA TRP A 375 -22.84 8.55 -10.85
C TRP A 375 -23.48 7.27 -10.29
N VAL A 376 -24.74 7.32 -9.87
CA VAL A 376 -25.48 6.14 -9.40
C VAL A 376 -25.59 5.09 -10.50
N GLU A 377 -25.96 5.49 -11.73
CA GLU A 377 -26.10 4.56 -12.85
C GLU A 377 -24.76 3.93 -13.27
N THR A 378 -23.68 4.68 -13.23
CA THR A 378 -22.37 4.24 -13.76
C THR A 378 -21.43 3.65 -12.74
N HIS A 379 -21.53 4.05 -11.46
CA HIS A 379 -20.59 3.62 -10.42
C HIS A 379 -21.26 2.88 -9.27
N PHE A 380 -22.43 3.33 -8.82
CA PHE A 380 -23.05 2.77 -7.62
C PHE A 380 -23.37 1.29 -7.81
N PHE A 381 -24.08 0.93 -8.88
CA PHE A 381 -24.49 -0.45 -9.11
C PHE A 381 -23.32 -1.40 -9.39
N TYR A 382 -22.22 -0.93 -9.97
CA TYR A 382 -21.10 -1.79 -10.32
C TYR A 382 -20.05 -1.92 -9.20
N LYS A 383 -19.79 -0.83 -8.46
CA LYS A 383 -18.70 -0.84 -7.46
C LYS A 383 -19.21 -0.97 -6.03
N VAL A 384 -20.29 -0.28 -5.69
CA VAL A 384 -20.82 -0.33 -4.32
C VAL A 384 -21.58 -1.63 -4.09
N SER A 385 -22.33 -2.13 -5.08
CA SER A 385 -23.03 -3.41 -4.98
C SER A 385 -22.07 -4.59 -4.83
N GLU A 386 -20.96 -4.61 -5.59
CA GLU A 386 -19.92 -5.62 -5.44
C GLU A 386 -19.36 -5.63 -4.01
N PHE A 387 -19.05 -4.46 -3.48
CA PHE A 387 -18.54 -4.32 -2.12
C PHE A 387 -19.56 -4.75 -1.07
N LEU A 388 -20.83 -4.37 -1.23
CA LEU A 388 -21.91 -4.79 -0.32
C LEU A 388 -22.14 -6.30 -0.36
N LEU A 389 -22.08 -6.91 -1.54
CA LEU A 389 -22.19 -8.37 -1.67
C LEU A 389 -21.03 -9.09 -0.98
N ILE A 390 -19.80 -8.59 -1.11
CA ILE A 390 -18.63 -9.12 -0.41
C ILE A 390 -18.81 -9.02 1.10
N LEU A 391 -19.26 -7.86 1.58
CA LEU A 391 -19.56 -7.65 2.99
C LEU A 391 -20.63 -8.63 3.49
N LEU A 392 -21.75 -8.74 2.79
CA LEU A 392 -22.84 -9.65 3.15
C LEU A 392 -22.37 -11.09 3.19
N PHE A 393 -21.63 -11.54 2.19
CA PHE A 393 -21.06 -12.88 2.13
C PHE A 393 -20.09 -13.14 3.29
N SER A 394 -19.22 -12.16 3.57
CA SER A 394 -18.29 -12.25 4.70
C SER A 394 -19.01 -12.35 6.03
N PHE A 395 -20.02 -11.51 6.27
CA PHE A 395 -20.85 -11.58 7.48
C PHE A 395 -21.57 -12.92 7.61
N THR A 396 -22.08 -13.47 6.52
CA THR A 396 -22.76 -14.76 6.51
C THR A 396 -21.81 -15.89 6.92
N LEU A 397 -20.61 -15.95 6.32
CA LEU A 397 -19.60 -16.96 6.67
C LEU A 397 -19.18 -16.86 8.14
N ILE A 398 -18.97 -15.64 8.62
CA ILE A 398 -18.58 -15.38 10.00
C ILE A 398 -19.70 -15.79 10.96
N TYR A 399 -20.95 -15.48 10.63
CA TYR A 399 -22.11 -15.90 11.42
C TYR A 399 -22.19 -17.43 11.56
N PHE A 400 -22.08 -18.18 10.44
CA PHE A 400 -22.11 -19.64 10.48
C PHE A 400 -20.94 -20.23 11.28
N TYR A 401 -19.75 -19.62 11.20
CA TYR A 401 -18.61 -20.06 11.99
C TYR A 401 -18.88 -19.92 13.50
N PHE A 402 -19.47 -18.82 13.93
CA PHE A 402 -19.80 -18.62 15.36
C PHE A 402 -20.92 -19.52 15.86
N VAL A 403 -21.94 -19.74 15.06
CA VAL A 403 -23.01 -20.69 15.40
C VAL A 403 -22.44 -22.09 15.65
N LYS A 404 -21.52 -22.53 14.77
CA LYS A 404 -20.86 -23.83 14.94
C LYS A 404 -20.00 -23.92 16.21
N LEU A 405 -19.28 -22.85 16.57
CA LEU A 405 -18.51 -22.82 17.81
C LEU A 405 -19.40 -22.91 19.08
N GLU A 406 -20.55 -22.24 19.08
CA GLU A 406 -21.49 -22.32 20.18
C GLU A 406 -22.09 -23.73 20.33
N GLU A 407 -22.34 -24.43 19.23
CA GLU A 407 -22.79 -25.83 19.26
C GLU A 407 -21.71 -26.77 19.81
N GLU A 408 -20.45 -26.60 19.44
CA GLU A 408 -19.32 -27.41 19.95
C GLU A 408 -19.07 -27.18 21.44
N ASP A 409 -19.23 -25.96 21.97
CA ASP A 409 -19.08 -25.67 23.38
C ASP A 409 -20.23 -26.22 24.21
N THR A 410 -21.46 -26.20 23.68
CA THR A 410 -22.64 -26.80 24.35
C THR A 410 -22.61 -28.33 24.39
N THR A 411 -22.00 -28.96 23.39
CA THR A 411 -21.80 -30.43 23.41
C THR A 411 -20.72 -30.85 24.39
N LYS A 412 -19.61 -30.14 24.50
CA LYS A 412 -18.54 -30.42 25.48
C LYS A 412 -18.96 -30.22 26.93
N THR A 413 -19.93 -29.36 27.20
CA THR A 413 -20.47 -29.17 28.54
C THR A 413 -21.49 -30.27 28.92
N LYS A 414 -22.18 -30.86 27.95
CA LYS A 414 -23.09 -32.00 28.20
C LYS A 414 -22.38 -33.32 28.46
N ASP A 415 -21.17 -33.50 27.92
CA ASP A 415 -20.37 -34.72 28.15
C ASP A 415 -19.60 -34.70 29.48
N LYS A 416 -19.69 -33.61 30.27
CA LYS A 416 -19.06 -33.46 31.60
C LYS A 416 -20.05 -33.65 32.77
N TYR A 417 -21.32 -33.93 32.51
CA TYR A 417 -22.34 -34.28 33.49
C TYR A 417 -22.89 -35.66 33.16
#